data_3dc68a2e906ffd1a543ad157e3dbbc96
#
_entry.id   3dc68a2e906ffd1a543ad157e3dbbc96
#
_cell.length_a   1.000
_cell.length_b   1.000
_cell.length_c   1.000
_cell.angle_alpha   90.00
_cell.angle_beta   90.00
_cell.angle_gamma   90.00
#
_symmetry.space_group_name_H-M   'P 1'
#
loop_
_entity.id
_entity.type
_entity.pdbx_description
1 polymer ?
#
loop_
_entity_poly.entity_id
_entity_poly.type
_entity_poly.pdbx_seq_one_letter_code
_entity_poly.pdbx_strand_id
1 'polypeptide(L)'
;VIIGRTLAVAALLGTTLAGCVPARLPALEATLAAQPSATAALAQWCAVQHLADPATIHAAADRTPRAAPAAVRAALGVGADAPLGYRHVRLSCGNVVLSDAQNWFVPARLTPAMNQTLASTDTPFGTVVAPLHFTRQRLAAQRGRMAECPVGTVLSHRAVLRRPDGAAISLVVECYTRASVQTPPASLR
;
A
#
# COMPACT_ATOMS: atom_id res chain seq x y z
N VAL A 1 -15.68 75.95 -4.77
CA VAL A 1 -16.01 74.65 -5.39
C VAL A 1 -14.87 73.70 -5.11
N ILE A 2 -15.06 72.74 -4.18
CA ILE A 2 -14.06 71.73 -3.80
C ILE A 2 -14.58 70.40 -4.30
N ILE A 3 -13.87 69.78 -5.25
CA ILE A 3 -14.22 68.48 -5.81
C ILE A 3 -13.41 67.43 -5.03
N GLY A 4 -14.11 66.67 -4.20
CA GLY A 4 -13.54 65.50 -3.51
C GLY A 4 -13.42 64.31 -4.45
N ARG A 5 -12.18 63.77 -4.57
CA ARG A 5 -11.91 62.49 -5.26
C ARG A 5 -11.94 61.35 -4.24
N THR A 6 -12.97 60.52 -4.31
CA THR A 6 -13.05 59.28 -3.57
C THR A 6 -12.18 58.21 -4.26
N LEU A 7 -11.14 57.76 -3.60
CA LEU A 7 -10.34 56.58 -4.02
C LEU A 7 -11.05 55.31 -3.54
N ALA A 8 -11.52 54.52 -4.52
CA ALA A 8 -12.01 53.18 -4.24
C ALA A 8 -10.82 52.21 -4.10
N VAL A 9 -10.64 51.66 -2.93
CA VAL A 9 -9.66 50.60 -2.64
C VAL A 9 -10.33 49.25 -3.01
N ALA A 10 -9.91 48.64 -4.11
CA ALA A 10 -10.32 47.29 -4.48
C ALA A 10 -9.53 46.26 -3.61
N ALA A 11 -10.21 45.62 -2.70
CA ALA A 11 -9.66 44.51 -1.94
C ALA A 11 -9.63 43.25 -2.82
N LEU A 12 -8.44 42.85 -3.25
CA LEU A 12 -8.21 41.57 -3.89
C LEU A 12 -8.30 40.46 -2.83
N LEU A 13 -9.43 39.76 -2.76
CA LEU A 13 -9.59 38.51 -2.03
C LEU A 13 -8.78 37.42 -2.75
N GLY A 14 -7.56 37.18 -2.28
CA GLY A 14 -6.77 36.04 -2.68
C GLY A 14 -7.40 34.76 -2.12
N THR A 15 -8.10 34.00 -2.95
CA THR A 15 -8.55 32.62 -2.64
C THR A 15 -7.32 31.71 -2.59
N THR A 16 -6.82 31.46 -1.39
CA THR A 16 -5.84 30.38 -1.16
C THR A 16 -6.53 29.06 -1.44
N LEU A 17 -6.16 28.41 -2.55
CA LEU A 17 -6.46 27.01 -2.83
C LEU A 17 -5.76 26.15 -1.78
N ALA A 18 -6.36 25.99 -0.60
CA ALA A 18 -5.96 25.00 0.38
C ALA A 18 -6.13 23.62 -0.25
N GLY A 19 -5.02 22.97 -0.56
CA GLY A 19 -4.97 21.75 -1.33
C GLY A 19 -5.82 20.64 -0.74
N CYS A 20 -6.64 20.01 -1.55
CA CYS A 20 -7.52 18.87 -1.26
C CYS A 20 -6.75 17.54 -0.95
N VAL A 21 -5.75 17.58 -0.08
CA VAL A 21 -5.12 16.36 0.46
C VAL A 21 -6.06 15.59 1.42
N PRO A 22 -7.01 16.21 2.16
CA PRO A 22 -7.84 15.49 3.14
C PRO A 22 -8.81 14.47 2.55
N ALA A 23 -9.27 14.61 1.31
CA ALA A 23 -10.32 13.74 0.78
C ALA A 23 -9.79 12.40 0.21
N ARG A 24 -8.56 12.33 -0.27
CA ARG A 24 -8.01 11.13 -0.94
C ARG A 24 -7.55 10.05 0.04
N LEU A 25 -7.03 10.41 1.20
CA LEU A 25 -6.58 9.42 2.19
C LEU A 25 -7.75 8.58 2.73
N PRO A 26 -8.88 9.15 3.17
CA PRO A 26 -10.06 8.37 3.54
C PRO A 26 -10.60 7.49 2.40
N ALA A 27 -10.56 7.96 1.15
CA ALA A 27 -10.97 7.17 0.00
C ALA A 27 -10.04 5.98 -0.25
N LEU A 28 -8.72 6.15 -0.11
CA LEU A 28 -7.76 5.06 -0.18
C LEU A 28 -7.99 4.06 0.96
N GLU A 29 -8.20 4.53 2.20
CA GLU A 29 -8.53 3.67 3.35
C GLU A 29 -9.79 2.83 3.10
N ALA A 30 -10.83 3.43 2.53
CA ALA A 30 -12.07 2.73 2.17
C ALA A 30 -11.82 1.67 1.08
N THR A 31 -11.04 2.01 0.04
CA THR A 31 -10.66 1.05 -1.02
C THR A 31 -9.89 -0.13 -0.45
N LEU A 32 -8.92 0.13 0.44
CA LEU A 32 -8.12 -0.90 1.10
C LEU A 32 -8.95 -1.79 2.05
N ALA A 33 -10.03 -1.26 2.61
CA ALA A 33 -10.92 -2.01 3.48
C ALA A 33 -11.90 -2.90 2.69
N ALA A 34 -12.26 -2.50 1.48
CA ALA A 34 -13.24 -3.19 0.64
C ALA A 34 -12.66 -4.38 -0.14
N GLN A 35 -11.32 -4.52 -0.23
CA GLN A 35 -10.68 -5.51 -1.06
C GLN A 35 -9.97 -6.61 -0.24
N PRO A 36 -9.91 -7.85 -0.75
CA PRO A 36 -9.30 -8.97 -0.03
C PRO A 36 -7.78 -8.85 0.11
N SER A 37 -7.13 -8.06 -0.75
CA SER A 37 -5.68 -7.84 -0.70
C SER A 37 -5.32 -6.39 -1.02
N ALA A 38 -4.14 -5.94 -0.56
CA ALA A 38 -3.61 -4.65 -0.93
C ALA A 38 -3.37 -4.54 -2.45
N THR A 39 -2.92 -5.61 -3.10
CA THR A 39 -2.72 -5.63 -4.56
C THR A 39 -4.04 -5.36 -5.30
N ALA A 40 -5.13 -6.03 -4.92
CA ALA A 40 -6.45 -5.81 -5.52
C ALA A 40 -6.95 -4.37 -5.26
N ALA A 41 -6.79 -3.88 -4.02
CA ALA A 41 -7.16 -2.51 -3.65
C ALA A 41 -6.38 -1.46 -4.45
N LEU A 42 -5.08 -1.65 -4.60
CA LEU A 42 -4.24 -0.72 -5.36
C LEU A 42 -4.51 -0.80 -6.87
N ALA A 43 -4.89 -1.96 -7.41
CA ALA A 43 -5.33 -2.07 -8.81
C ALA A 43 -6.62 -1.27 -9.05
N GLN A 44 -7.61 -1.42 -8.16
CA GLN A 44 -8.82 -0.60 -8.20
C GLN A 44 -8.51 0.90 -8.05
N TRP A 45 -7.65 1.25 -7.08
CA TRP A 45 -7.22 2.63 -6.86
C TRP A 45 -6.54 3.22 -8.09
N CYS A 46 -5.63 2.47 -8.71
CA CYS A 46 -4.94 2.83 -9.95
C CYS A 46 -5.93 3.19 -11.06
N ALA A 47 -6.95 2.35 -11.28
CA ALA A 47 -7.98 2.54 -12.29
C ALA A 47 -8.86 3.77 -11.98
N VAL A 48 -9.40 3.87 -10.76
CA VAL A 48 -10.30 4.98 -10.35
C VAL A 48 -9.60 6.34 -10.36
N GLN A 49 -8.30 6.36 -10.02
CA GLN A 49 -7.51 7.58 -10.02
C GLN A 49 -6.84 7.89 -11.36
N HIS A 50 -7.02 7.03 -12.38
CA HIS A 50 -6.42 7.16 -13.72
C HIS A 50 -4.90 7.40 -13.65
N LEU A 51 -4.20 6.59 -12.84
CA LEU A 51 -2.75 6.77 -12.61
C LEU A 51 -1.90 6.22 -13.76
N ALA A 52 -2.41 5.26 -14.52
CA ALA A 52 -1.80 4.70 -15.72
C ALA A 52 -2.86 4.04 -16.62
N ASP A 53 -2.52 3.87 -17.89
CA ASP A 53 -3.28 3.10 -18.87
C ASP A 53 -2.33 2.12 -19.58
N PRO A 54 -2.49 0.79 -19.46
CA PRO A 54 -3.50 0.12 -18.62
C PRO A 54 -3.26 0.29 -17.11
N ALA A 55 -4.32 0.24 -16.30
CA ALA A 55 -4.29 0.37 -14.85
C ALA A 55 -3.78 -0.94 -14.19
N THR A 56 -2.50 -1.25 -14.41
CA THR A 56 -1.86 -2.48 -13.95
C THR A 56 -0.92 -2.20 -12.78
N ILE A 57 -0.95 -3.07 -11.76
CA ILE A 57 0.01 -3.03 -10.66
C ILE A 57 1.24 -3.85 -11.01
N HIS A 58 2.37 -3.20 -10.97
CA HIS A 58 3.68 -3.80 -11.10
C HIS A 58 4.34 -3.92 -9.72
N ALA A 59 5.00 -5.05 -9.48
CA ALA A 59 5.81 -5.25 -8.29
C ALA A 59 7.28 -5.22 -8.66
N ALA A 60 8.09 -4.62 -7.80
CA ALA A 60 9.54 -4.77 -7.80
C ALA A 60 9.94 -5.37 -6.45
N ALA A 61 10.44 -6.61 -6.46
CA ALA A 61 10.72 -7.37 -5.25
C ALA A 61 12.23 -7.47 -5.00
N ASP A 62 12.67 -6.97 -3.84
CA ASP A 62 13.95 -7.32 -3.24
C ASP A 62 13.75 -8.56 -2.35
N ARG A 63 14.54 -9.59 -2.63
CA ARG A 63 14.49 -10.90 -1.95
C ARG A 63 15.67 -11.10 -1.02
N THR A 64 16.46 -10.06 -0.76
CA THR A 64 17.56 -10.11 0.22
C THR A 64 17.02 -10.64 1.55
N PRO A 65 17.55 -11.75 2.06
CA PRO A 65 17.03 -12.37 3.27
C PRO A 65 17.03 -11.40 4.45
N ARG A 66 15.95 -11.38 5.19
CA ARG A 66 15.82 -10.61 6.43
C ARG A 66 15.23 -11.48 7.52
N ALA A 67 15.92 -11.54 8.66
CA ALA A 67 15.43 -12.27 9.82
C ALA A 67 14.06 -11.74 10.26
N ALA A 68 13.14 -12.67 10.54
CA ALA A 68 11.82 -12.32 11.06
C ALA A 68 11.92 -11.96 12.54
N PRO A 69 11.42 -10.79 12.97
CA PRO A 69 11.31 -10.46 14.38
C PRO A 69 10.45 -11.49 15.15
N ALA A 70 10.69 -11.64 16.45
CA ALA A 70 9.92 -12.57 17.27
C ALA A 70 8.40 -12.32 17.20
N ALA A 71 7.97 -11.06 17.15
CA ALA A 71 6.56 -10.68 17.00
C ALA A 71 5.95 -11.16 15.67
N VAL A 72 6.73 -11.20 14.58
CA VAL A 72 6.31 -11.75 13.29
C VAL A 72 6.11 -13.25 13.39
N ARG A 73 7.06 -13.98 14.01
CA ARG A 73 6.96 -15.43 14.23
C ARG A 73 5.75 -15.79 15.09
N ALA A 74 5.54 -15.05 16.17
CA ALA A 74 4.36 -15.23 17.04
C ALA A 74 3.05 -15.02 16.27
N ALA A 75 2.94 -13.95 15.48
CA ALA A 75 1.74 -13.67 14.68
C ALA A 75 1.48 -14.72 13.59
N LEU A 76 2.54 -15.35 13.06
CA LEU A 76 2.45 -16.45 12.10
C LEU A 76 2.21 -17.80 12.78
N GLY A 77 2.34 -17.90 14.11
CA GLY A 77 2.22 -19.15 14.85
C GLY A 77 3.27 -20.18 14.44
N VAL A 78 4.53 -19.75 14.38
CA VAL A 78 5.67 -20.63 14.02
C VAL A 78 6.79 -20.54 15.05
N GLY A 79 7.52 -21.65 15.22
CA GLY A 79 8.67 -21.71 16.12
C GLY A 79 9.86 -20.87 15.67
N ALA A 80 10.85 -20.76 16.57
CA ALA A 80 12.06 -19.95 16.32
C ALA A 80 12.84 -20.42 15.08
N ASP A 81 12.91 -21.71 14.85
CA ASP A 81 13.70 -22.32 13.77
C ASP A 81 12.90 -22.57 12.50
N ALA A 82 11.59 -22.26 12.50
CA ALA A 82 10.76 -22.46 11.31
C ALA A 82 11.28 -21.60 10.14
N PRO A 83 11.48 -22.20 8.95
CA PRO A 83 11.88 -21.45 7.77
C PRO A 83 10.81 -20.42 7.38
N LEU A 84 11.23 -19.18 7.17
CA LEU A 84 10.39 -18.10 6.65
C LEU A 84 11.01 -17.53 5.39
N GLY A 85 10.16 -17.29 4.39
CA GLY A 85 10.51 -16.46 3.24
C GLY A 85 10.32 -14.98 3.56
N TYR A 86 11.09 -14.12 2.90
CA TYR A 86 10.99 -12.67 3.00
C TYR A 86 11.02 -12.02 1.62
N ARG A 87 10.21 -10.99 1.44
CA ARG A 87 10.26 -10.10 0.29
C ARG A 87 10.03 -8.67 0.76
N HIS A 88 10.86 -7.76 0.29
CA HIS A 88 10.59 -6.33 0.33
C HIS A 88 10.06 -5.92 -1.05
N VAL A 89 8.87 -5.36 -1.14
CA VAL A 89 8.15 -5.18 -2.41
C VAL A 89 7.66 -3.75 -2.54
N ARG A 90 7.99 -3.10 -3.65
CA ARG A 90 7.33 -1.88 -4.08
C ARG A 90 6.25 -2.19 -5.10
N LEU A 91 5.03 -1.71 -4.86
CA LEU A 91 3.91 -1.81 -5.78
C LEU A 91 3.70 -0.45 -6.45
N SER A 92 3.71 -0.43 -7.77
CA SER A 92 3.50 0.78 -8.56
C SER A 92 2.39 0.62 -9.59
N CYS A 93 1.77 1.75 -9.95
CA CYS A 93 0.86 1.91 -11.06
C CYS A 93 1.52 2.88 -12.05
N GLY A 94 1.89 2.39 -13.22
CA GLY A 94 2.80 3.12 -14.09
C GLY A 94 4.08 3.53 -13.34
N ASN A 95 4.42 4.81 -13.38
CA ASN A 95 5.59 5.35 -12.69
C ASN A 95 5.33 5.78 -11.23
N VAL A 96 4.10 5.59 -10.72
CA VAL A 96 3.73 6.02 -9.37
C VAL A 96 3.88 4.86 -8.40
N VAL A 97 4.86 4.93 -7.49
CA VAL A 97 4.98 3.97 -6.39
C VAL A 97 3.88 4.24 -5.37
N LEU A 98 2.97 3.29 -5.20
CA LEU A 98 1.81 3.40 -4.31
C LEU A 98 2.07 2.83 -2.92
N SER A 99 2.87 1.75 -2.84
CA SER A 99 3.16 1.06 -1.60
C SER A 99 4.60 0.54 -1.58
N ASP A 100 5.19 0.61 -0.40
CA ASP A 100 6.43 -0.07 -0.01
C ASP A 100 6.07 -1.06 1.10
N ALA A 101 6.32 -2.36 0.91
CA ALA A 101 5.82 -3.39 1.79
C ALA A 101 6.87 -4.43 2.15
N GLN A 102 6.86 -4.85 3.40
CA GLN A 102 7.65 -5.97 3.90
C GLN A 102 6.72 -7.17 4.11
N ASN A 103 7.11 -8.32 3.61
CA ASN A 103 6.31 -9.53 3.66
C ASN A 103 7.15 -10.71 4.14
N TRP A 104 6.81 -11.27 5.30
CA TRP A 104 7.30 -12.55 5.80
C TRP A 104 6.23 -13.60 5.57
N PHE A 105 6.57 -14.73 4.98
CA PHE A 105 5.63 -15.80 4.68
C PHE A 105 6.17 -17.18 5.10
N VAL A 106 5.26 -18.13 5.26
CA VAL A 106 5.56 -19.51 5.65
C VAL A 106 5.56 -20.41 4.41
N PRO A 107 6.73 -20.76 3.82
CA PRO A 107 6.79 -21.55 2.58
C PRO A 107 6.07 -22.89 2.68
N ALA A 108 6.13 -23.54 3.84
CA ALA A 108 5.47 -24.82 4.08
C ALA A 108 3.93 -24.77 4.05
N ARG A 109 3.33 -23.56 4.04
CA ARG A 109 1.88 -23.34 3.94
C ARG A 109 1.44 -22.89 2.55
N LEU A 110 2.38 -22.82 1.61
CA LEU A 110 2.16 -22.53 0.19
C LEU A 110 2.42 -23.78 -0.65
N THR A 111 1.92 -23.78 -1.89
CA THR A 111 2.27 -24.86 -2.82
C THR A 111 3.70 -24.70 -3.36
N PRO A 112 4.34 -25.78 -3.86
CA PRO A 112 5.65 -25.68 -4.50
C PRO A 112 5.66 -24.66 -5.67
N ALA A 113 4.61 -24.63 -6.50
CA ALA A 113 4.50 -23.68 -7.60
C ALA A 113 4.42 -22.22 -7.11
N MET A 114 3.68 -21.93 -6.03
CA MET A 114 3.63 -20.61 -5.42
C MET A 114 5.00 -20.19 -4.91
N ASN A 115 5.71 -21.06 -4.20
CA ASN A 115 7.05 -20.79 -3.72
C ASN A 115 8.02 -20.50 -4.87
N GLN A 116 7.95 -21.29 -5.95
CA GLN A 116 8.75 -21.08 -7.16
C GLN A 116 8.46 -19.69 -7.77
N THR A 117 7.18 -19.34 -7.98
CA THR A 117 6.79 -18.03 -8.52
C THR A 117 7.30 -16.87 -7.65
N LEU A 118 7.19 -16.99 -6.33
CA LEU A 118 7.68 -15.97 -5.39
C LEU A 118 9.21 -15.84 -5.41
N ALA A 119 9.92 -16.93 -5.65
CA ALA A 119 11.38 -16.94 -5.71
C ALA A 119 11.92 -16.33 -7.02
N SER A 120 11.24 -16.58 -8.15
CA SER A 120 11.77 -16.30 -9.49
C SER A 120 11.12 -15.11 -10.22
N THR A 121 9.99 -14.58 -9.72
CA THR A 121 9.25 -13.50 -10.42
C THR A 121 8.92 -12.33 -9.49
N ASP A 122 8.59 -11.19 -10.09
CA ASP A 122 8.08 -10.01 -9.38
C ASP A 122 6.55 -10.00 -9.25
N THR A 123 5.89 -11.14 -9.53
CA THR A 123 4.43 -11.25 -9.31
C THR A 123 4.08 -10.86 -7.87
N PRO A 124 3.08 -9.97 -7.66
CA PRO A 124 2.65 -9.57 -6.33
C PRO A 124 2.21 -10.77 -5.47
N PHE A 125 2.58 -10.77 -4.18
CA PHE A 125 2.28 -11.90 -3.28
C PHE A 125 0.79 -12.24 -3.27
N GLY A 126 -0.08 -11.24 -3.13
CA GLY A 126 -1.53 -11.44 -3.10
C GLY A 126 -2.08 -12.11 -4.37
N THR A 127 -1.48 -11.84 -5.53
CA THR A 127 -1.82 -12.50 -6.79
C THR A 127 -1.41 -13.98 -6.78
N VAL A 128 -0.18 -14.27 -6.32
CA VAL A 128 0.33 -15.66 -6.26
C VAL A 128 -0.51 -16.54 -5.34
N VAL A 129 -0.90 -16.03 -4.17
CA VAL A 129 -1.63 -16.80 -3.16
C VAL A 129 -3.16 -16.69 -3.25
N ALA A 130 -3.70 -15.95 -4.22
CA ALA A 130 -5.15 -15.80 -4.43
C ALA A 130 -5.90 -17.16 -4.49
N PRO A 131 -5.37 -18.23 -5.13
CA PRO A 131 -6.04 -19.53 -5.14
C PRO A 131 -6.21 -20.19 -3.77
N LEU A 132 -5.54 -19.69 -2.72
CA LEU A 132 -5.72 -20.17 -1.35
C LEU A 132 -6.96 -19.56 -0.64
N HIS A 133 -7.70 -18.68 -1.31
CA HIS A 133 -8.91 -18.02 -0.79
C HIS A 133 -8.69 -17.40 0.61
N PHE A 134 -7.54 -16.77 0.79
CA PHE A 134 -7.15 -16.20 2.07
C PHE A 134 -8.02 -15.02 2.50
N THR A 135 -8.13 -14.84 3.81
CA THR A 135 -8.67 -13.63 4.43
C THR A 135 -7.52 -12.76 4.96
N ARG A 136 -7.75 -11.44 4.98
CA ARG A 136 -6.79 -10.47 5.50
C ARG A 136 -7.26 -9.97 6.87
N GLN A 137 -6.59 -10.44 7.93
CA GLN A 137 -6.81 -9.98 9.29
C GLN A 137 -5.90 -8.78 9.57
N ARG A 138 -6.47 -7.58 9.69
CA ARG A 138 -5.72 -6.39 10.05
C ARG A 138 -5.37 -6.43 11.53
N LEU A 139 -4.09 -6.35 11.85
CA LEU A 139 -3.58 -6.29 13.22
C LEU A 139 -3.40 -4.85 13.71
N ALA A 140 -3.02 -3.94 12.80
CA ALA A 140 -2.85 -2.53 13.10
C ALA A 140 -3.07 -1.68 11.83
N ALA A 141 -3.56 -0.46 12.04
CA ALA A 141 -3.64 0.58 11.03
C ALA A 141 -3.27 1.92 11.69
N GLN A 142 -2.50 2.72 10.97
CA GLN A 142 -2.04 4.03 11.43
C GLN A 142 -1.96 5.00 10.26
N ARG A 143 -2.58 6.16 10.38
CA ARG A 143 -2.26 7.28 9.49
C ARG A 143 -0.85 7.76 9.81
N GLY A 144 -0.04 7.94 8.75
CA GLY A 144 1.38 8.18 8.89
C GLY A 144 2.19 6.88 8.96
N ARG A 145 3.41 7.00 9.48
CA ARG A 145 4.46 6.00 9.43
C ARG A 145 4.51 5.12 10.68
N MET A 146 4.40 3.79 10.53
CA MET A 146 4.88 2.82 11.54
C MET A 146 6.42 2.76 11.52
N ALA A 147 7.02 2.22 12.58
CA ALA A 147 8.48 2.15 12.73
C ALA A 147 9.20 1.44 11.56
N GLU A 148 8.55 0.44 10.99
CA GLU A 148 9.09 -0.36 9.87
C GLU A 148 8.96 0.34 8.50
N CYS A 149 8.18 1.42 8.42
CA CYS A 149 7.90 2.11 7.17
C CYS A 149 8.90 3.21 6.86
N PRO A 150 9.18 3.52 5.58
CA PRO A 150 10.05 4.62 5.19
C PRO A 150 9.44 5.99 5.51
N VAL A 151 10.30 7.02 5.52
CA VAL A 151 9.88 8.43 5.63
C VAL A 151 8.97 8.77 4.43
N GLY A 152 7.95 9.59 4.67
CA GLY A 152 6.97 9.97 3.64
C GLY A 152 5.78 9.02 3.52
N THR A 153 5.70 7.96 4.33
CA THR A 153 4.51 7.11 4.44
C THR A 153 3.34 7.90 5.02
N VAL A 154 2.17 7.82 4.37
CA VAL A 154 0.94 8.53 4.78
C VAL A 154 -0.07 7.62 5.46
N LEU A 155 0.04 6.32 5.25
CA LEU A 155 -0.79 5.30 5.88
C LEU A 155 0.03 4.01 6.01
N SER A 156 -0.09 3.34 7.14
CA SER A 156 0.59 2.06 7.39
C SER A 156 -0.41 1.03 7.88
N HIS A 157 -0.30 -0.19 7.35
CA HIS A 157 -1.07 -1.34 7.83
C HIS A 157 -0.13 -2.48 8.20
N ARG A 158 -0.50 -3.21 9.25
CA ARG A 158 0.05 -4.54 9.54
C ARG A 158 -1.09 -5.54 9.50
N ALA A 159 -0.91 -6.63 8.75
CA ALA A 159 -1.94 -7.65 8.60
C ALA A 159 -1.33 -9.05 8.51
N VAL A 160 -2.13 -10.05 8.92
CA VAL A 160 -1.85 -11.47 8.69
C VAL A 160 -2.83 -11.96 7.62
N LEU A 161 -2.31 -12.69 6.64
CA LEU A 161 -3.12 -13.41 5.67
C LEU A 161 -3.32 -14.83 6.17
N ARG A 162 -4.59 -15.27 6.22
CA ARG A 162 -4.97 -16.60 6.72
C ARG A 162 -5.73 -17.38 5.67
N ARG A 163 -5.45 -18.66 5.55
CA ARG A 163 -6.25 -19.61 4.79
C ARG A 163 -7.59 -19.86 5.50
N PRO A 164 -8.59 -20.45 4.80
CA PRO A 164 -9.88 -20.80 5.41
C PRO A 164 -9.78 -21.72 6.64
N ASP A 165 -8.74 -22.56 6.71
CA ASP A 165 -8.44 -23.42 7.87
C ASP A 165 -7.83 -22.65 9.07
N GLY A 166 -7.69 -21.32 8.96
CA GLY A 166 -7.13 -20.45 9.98
C GLY A 166 -5.60 -20.35 9.96
N ALA A 167 -4.90 -21.15 9.16
CA ALA A 167 -3.44 -21.13 9.10
C ALA A 167 -2.93 -19.78 8.56
N ALA A 168 -2.05 -19.10 9.29
CA ALA A 168 -1.42 -17.88 8.86
C ALA A 168 -0.36 -18.17 7.80
N ILE A 169 -0.53 -17.67 6.57
CA ILE A 169 0.42 -17.87 5.47
C ILE A 169 1.45 -16.77 5.35
N SER A 170 1.11 -15.54 5.77
CA SER A 170 1.99 -14.38 5.65
C SER A 170 1.62 -13.31 6.67
N LEU A 171 2.63 -12.55 7.12
CA LEU A 171 2.48 -11.25 7.76
C LEU A 171 3.04 -10.18 6.84
N VAL A 172 2.27 -9.13 6.60
CA VAL A 172 2.67 -7.98 5.79
C VAL A 172 2.66 -6.70 6.63
N VAL A 173 3.67 -5.85 6.39
CA VAL A 173 3.68 -4.45 6.80
C VAL A 173 3.63 -3.63 5.51
N GLU A 174 2.57 -2.88 5.32
CA GLU A 174 2.28 -2.12 4.10
C GLU A 174 2.38 -0.64 4.41
N CYS A 175 3.22 0.06 3.67
CA CYS A 175 3.53 1.47 3.85
C CYS A 175 3.09 2.22 2.59
N TYR A 176 1.93 2.88 2.64
CA TYR A 176 1.37 3.61 1.50
C TYR A 176 2.04 4.98 1.40
N THR A 177 2.52 5.29 0.21
CA THR A 177 3.34 6.48 -0.05
C THR A 177 2.49 7.74 -0.16
N ARG A 178 3.13 8.89 -0.02
CA ARG A 178 2.48 10.19 -0.29
C ARG A 178 1.95 10.27 -1.72
N ALA A 179 2.66 9.67 -2.69
CA ALA A 179 2.25 9.66 -4.10
C ALA A 179 0.91 8.94 -4.31
N SER A 180 0.55 7.96 -3.47
CA SER A 180 -0.73 7.26 -3.54
C SER A 180 -1.95 8.18 -3.32
N VAL A 181 -1.77 9.32 -2.65
CA VAL A 181 -2.86 10.27 -2.33
C VAL A 181 -2.68 11.63 -3.01
N GLN A 182 -1.63 11.83 -3.80
CA GLN A 182 -1.45 13.04 -4.60
C GLN A 182 -2.26 12.99 -5.89
N THR A 183 -2.69 14.15 -6.37
CA THR A 183 -3.31 14.27 -7.70
C THR A 183 -2.22 14.08 -8.75
N PRO A 184 -2.43 13.19 -9.75
CA PRO A 184 -1.51 13.09 -10.87
C PRO A 184 -1.34 14.44 -11.55
N PRO A 185 -0.14 14.78 -12.01
CA PRO A 185 0.06 15.98 -12.81
C PRO A 185 -0.79 15.91 -14.08
N ALA A 186 -1.29 17.06 -14.54
CA ALA A 186 -2.20 17.16 -15.68
C ALA A 186 -1.63 16.56 -17.00
N SER A 187 -0.33 16.36 -17.09
CA SER A 187 0.37 15.77 -18.24
C SER A 187 0.20 14.25 -18.40
N LEU A 188 -0.46 13.58 -17.46
CA LEU A 188 -0.74 12.13 -17.53
C LEU A 188 -2.23 11.81 -17.74
N ARG A 189 -3.04 12.82 -18.11
CA ARG A 189 -4.47 12.66 -18.43
C ARG A 189 -4.71 12.68 -19.92
#